data_3e6cb853d0b329edd178f4797b3b4424
#
_entry.id   3e6cb853d0b329edd178f4797b3b4424
#
_cell.length_a   1.000
_cell.length_b   1.000
_cell.length_c   1.000
_cell.angle_alpha   90.00
_cell.angle_beta   90.00
_cell.angle_gamma   90.00
#
_symmetry.space_group_name_H-M   'P 1'
#
loop_
_entity.id
_entity.type
_entity.pdbx_description
1 polymer ?
#
loop_
_entity_poly.entity_id
_entity_poly.type
_entity_poly.pdbx_seq_one_letter_code
_entity_poly.pdbx_strand_id
1 'polypeptide(L)'
;MSLPDQELYETVSDKLIDNGMTWYSTLPDFKETFTKMPYVYCGDVSLQLLPNKSSLQGTVSITLNLFGRKEQRWQLSELQQQMYQLLLPINQTANYRVVIDPVVTVNTVTEENIDNATIWHGTLDLTYKIY
;
A
#
# COMPACT_ATOMS: atom_id res chain seq x y z
N MET A 1 -7.52 4.63 -21.97
CA MET A 1 -6.34 4.73 -21.09
C MET A 1 -6.78 5.01 -19.66
N SER A 2 -6.31 4.23 -18.72
CA SER A 2 -6.59 4.47 -17.29
C SER A 2 -5.78 5.64 -16.77
N LEU A 3 -6.25 6.27 -15.70
CA LEU A 3 -5.47 7.29 -15.00
C LEU A 3 -4.32 6.64 -14.21
N PRO A 4 -3.27 7.40 -13.90
CA PRO A 4 -2.08 6.84 -13.22
C PRO A 4 -2.36 6.21 -11.87
N ASP A 5 -3.32 6.74 -11.10
CA ASP A 5 -3.68 6.20 -9.80
C ASP A 5 -4.23 4.78 -9.89
N GLN A 6 -5.12 4.53 -10.85
CA GLN A 6 -5.67 3.20 -11.08
C GLN A 6 -4.59 2.23 -11.53
N GLU A 7 -3.73 2.65 -12.44
CA GLU A 7 -2.65 1.79 -12.94
C GLU A 7 -1.63 1.46 -11.85
N LEU A 8 -1.30 2.44 -11.00
CA LEU A 8 -0.40 2.17 -9.89
C LEU A 8 -1.02 1.21 -8.88
N TYR A 9 -2.30 1.40 -8.56
CA TYR A 9 -3.03 0.48 -7.69
C TYR A 9 -2.95 -0.96 -8.22
N GLU A 10 -3.22 -1.15 -9.49
CA GLU A 10 -3.16 -2.47 -10.12
C GLU A 10 -1.74 -3.05 -10.09
N THR A 11 -0.74 -2.24 -10.39
CA THR A 11 0.67 -2.66 -10.37
C THR A 11 1.10 -3.08 -8.96
N VAL A 12 0.72 -2.30 -7.95
CA VAL A 12 1.05 -2.61 -6.56
C VAL A 12 0.34 -3.89 -6.11
N SER A 13 -0.95 -4.00 -6.36
CA SER A 13 -1.71 -5.19 -5.93
C SER A 13 -1.18 -6.46 -6.61
N ASP A 14 -0.90 -6.41 -7.90
CA ASP A 14 -0.34 -7.56 -8.62
C ASP A 14 1.01 -7.96 -8.04
N LYS A 15 1.86 -6.99 -7.74
CA LYS A 15 3.18 -7.25 -7.18
C LYS A 15 3.10 -7.96 -5.83
N LEU A 16 2.18 -7.52 -4.96
CA LEU A 16 2.02 -8.10 -3.63
C LEU A 16 1.37 -9.49 -3.71
N ILE A 17 0.34 -9.65 -4.53
CA ILE A 17 -0.34 -10.94 -4.71
C ILE A 17 0.64 -11.97 -5.29
N ASP A 18 1.42 -11.59 -6.29
CA ASP A 18 2.39 -12.47 -6.94
C ASP A 18 3.49 -12.94 -5.97
N ASN A 19 3.72 -12.20 -4.90
CA ASN A 19 4.68 -12.54 -3.86
C ASN A 19 4.04 -13.23 -2.65
N GLY A 20 2.81 -13.72 -2.80
CA GLY A 20 2.16 -14.56 -1.80
C GLY A 20 1.51 -13.81 -0.64
N MET A 21 1.35 -12.50 -0.74
CA MET A 21 0.73 -11.72 0.32
C MET A 21 -0.79 -11.81 0.26
N THR A 22 -1.43 -11.90 1.43
CA THR A 22 -2.88 -11.90 1.53
C THR A 22 -3.38 -10.47 1.34
N TRP A 23 -4.15 -10.25 0.30
CA TRP A 23 -4.57 -8.92 -0.14
C TRP A 23 -6.09 -8.80 -0.15
N TYR A 24 -6.59 -7.69 0.38
CA TYR A 24 -8.00 -7.32 0.30
C TYR A 24 -8.14 -5.97 -0.37
N SER A 25 -9.07 -5.86 -1.31
CA SER A 25 -9.33 -4.60 -2.02
C SER A 25 -10.21 -3.63 -1.25
N THR A 26 -10.89 -4.12 -0.23
CA THR A 26 -11.74 -3.31 0.67
C THR A 26 -11.47 -3.74 2.09
N LEU A 27 -11.87 -2.89 3.07
CA LEU A 27 -11.67 -3.19 4.49
C LEU A 27 -12.43 -4.48 4.84
N PRO A 28 -11.73 -5.52 5.29
CA PRO A 28 -12.37 -6.79 5.62
C PRO A 28 -13.10 -6.73 6.97
N ASP A 29 -14.01 -7.68 7.18
CA ASP A 29 -14.61 -7.90 8.50
C ASP A 29 -13.58 -8.56 9.40
N PHE A 30 -13.18 -7.86 10.46
CA PHE A 30 -12.12 -8.34 11.36
C PHE A 30 -12.47 -9.65 12.07
N LYS A 31 -13.76 -9.88 12.35
CA LYS A 31 -14.19 -11.15 12.97
C LYS A 31 -13.95 -12.33 12.05
N GLU A 32 -14.28 -12.17 10.76
CA GLU A 32 -14.15 -13.23 9.78
C GLU A 32 -12.70 -13.46 9.36
N THR A 33 -11.88 -12.41 9.37
CA THR A 33 -10.52 -12.46 8.84
C THR A 33 -9.43 -12.50 9.91
N PHE A 34 -9.81 -12.54 11.18
CA PHE A 34 -8.85 -12.51 12.30
C PHE A 34 -7.80 -13.62 12.18
N THR A 35 -8.22 -14.82 11.82
CA THR A 35 -7.31 -15.98 11.70
C THR A 35 -6.43 -15.90 10.46
N LYS A 36 -6.75 -15.02 9.51
CA LYS A 36 -5.99 -14.84 8.27
C LYS A 36 -4.93 -13.76 8.38
N MET A 37 -4.83 -13.10 9.52
CA MET A 37 -3.78 -12.10 9.74
C MET A 37 -2.40 -12.77 9.81
N PRO A 38 -1.33 -12.13 9.35
CA PRO A 38 -1.29 -10.76 8.85
C PRO A 38 -1.78 -10.66 7.40
N TYR A 39 -2.43 -9.55 7.08
CA TYR A 39 -2.87 -9.28 5.71
C TYR A 39 -2.78 -7.79 5.40
N VAL A 40 -2.92 -7.49 4.11
CA VAL A 40 -2.79 -6.13 3.57
C VAL A 40 -4.10 -5.72 2.94
N TYR A 41 -4.48 -4.47 3.18
CA TYR A 41 -5.58 -3.88 2.44
C TYR A 41 -5.18 -2.48 1.98
N CYS A 42 -5.57 -2.11 0.75
CA CYS A 42 -5.32 -0.78 0.23
C CYS A 42 -6.36 0.19 0.77
N GLY A 43 -5.89 1.23 1.44
CA GLY A 43 -6.75 2.31 1.89
C GLY A 43 -6.97 3.34 0.79
N ASP A 44 -6.44 4.54 0.99
CA ASP A 44 -6.63 5.63 0.05
C ASP A 44 -5.61 5.60 -1.08
N VAL A 45 -6.08 5.94 -2.28
CA VAL A 45 -5.23 6.24 -3.42
C VAL A 45 -5.62 7.62 -3.91
N SER A 46 -4.65 8.52 -4.03
CA SER A 46 -4.92 9.89 -4.47
C SER A 46 -3.98 10.29 -5.60
N LEU A 47 -4.50 11.08 -6.51
CA LEU A 47 -3.77 11.60 -7.66
C LEU A 47 -3.79 13.12 -7.61
N GLN A 48 -2.61 13.73 -7.66
CA GLN A 48 -2.47 15.17 -7.81
C GLN A 48 -1.74 15.44 -9.12
N LEU A 49 -2.42 16.13 -10.03
CA LEU A 49 -1.84 16.50 -11.31
C LEU A 49 -1.32 17.93 -11.27
N LEU A 50 -0.12 18.11 -11.82
CA LEU A 50 0.44 19.45 -11.98
C LEU A 50 -0.13 20.07 -13.25
N PRO A 51 -0.50 21.37 -13.23
CA PRO A 51 -0.96 22.04 -14.45
C PRO A 51 0.20 22.15 -15.45
N ASN A 52 0.15 21.32 -16.47
CA ASN A 52 1.17 21.28 -17.51
C ASN A 52 0.48 21.05 -18.86
N LYS A 53 0.83 21.88 -19.84
CA LYS A 53 0.16 21.86 -21.14
C LYS A 53 0.62 20.73 -22.06
N SER A 54 1.82 20.18 -21.84
CA SER A 54 2.44 19.28 -22.80
C SER A 54 2.56 17.83 -22.31
N SER A 55 2.41 17.56 -21.03
CA SER A 55 2.53 16.20 -20.51
C SER A 55 1.77 16.03 -19.21
N LEU A 56 1.38 14.80 -18.93
CA LEU A 56 0.76 14.45 -17.67
C LEU A 56 1.86 14.27 -16.62
N GLN A 57 1.90 15.18 -15.65
CA GLN A 57 2.82 15.13 -14.53
C GLN A 57 2.07 15.28 -13.23
N GLY A 58 2.61 14.69 -12.17
CA GLY A 58 1.98 14.78 -10.87
C GLY A 58 2.52 13.75 -9.91
N THR A 59 1.72 13.47 -8.90
CA THR A 59 2.06 12.46 -7.90
C THR A 59 0.86 11.55 -7.65
N VAL A 60 1.15 10.28 -7.37
CA VAL A 60 0.16 9.33 -6.87
C VAL A 60 0.60 8.88 -5.49
N SER A 61 -0.28 9.03 -4.50
CA SER A 61 -0.05 8.54 -3.15
C SER A 61 -0.97 7.35 -2.90
N ILE A 62 -0.40 6.29 -2.34
CA ILE A 62 -1.14 5.08 -2.00
C ILE A 62 -0.85 4.72 -0.56
N THR A 63 -1.90 4.46 0.21
CA THR A 63 -1.80 4.04 1.61
C THR A 63 -2.14 2.57 1.73
N LEU A 64 -1.19 1.79 2.19
CA LEU A 64 -1.36 0.36 2.42
C LEU A 64 -1.49 0.12 3.92
N ASN A 65 -2.53 -0.60 4.31
CA ASN A 65 -2.80 -0.95 5.70
C ASN A 65 -2.53 -2.43 5.91
N LEU A 66 -1.83 -2.74 6.99
CA LEU A 66 -1.51 -4.10 7.37
C LEU A 66 -2.10 -4.36 8.74
N PHE A 67 -2.66 -5.53 8.93
CA PHE A 67 -3.24 -5.92 10.21
C PHE A 67 -2.63 -7.23 10.68
N GLY A 68 -2.23 -7.26 11.95
CA GLY A 68 -1.66 -8.46 12.57
C GLY A 68 -2.25 -8.66 13.96
N ARG A 69 -2.31 -9.92 14.39
CA ARG A 69 -2.75 -10.25 15.74
C ARG A 69 -1.72 -9.77 16.75
N LYS A 70 -2.11 -9.73 18.02
CA LYS A 70 -1.28 -9.26 19.13
C LYS A 70 0.12 -9.88 19.12
N GLU A 71 0.23 -11.17 18.86
CA GLU A 71 1.48 -11.91 18.84
C GLU A 71 2.27 -11.76 17.53
N GLN A 72 1.76 -11.00 16.56
CA GLN A 72 2.33 -10.92 15.22
C GLN A 72 3.01 -9.58 14.91
N ARG A 73 3.37 -8.82 15.95
CA ARG A 73 4.01 -7.51 15.72
C ARG A 73 5.31 -7.64 14.92
N TRP A 74 6.11 -8.63 15.23
CA TRP A 74 7.36 -8.87 14.51
C TRP A 74 7.10 -9.22 13.05
N GLN A 75 6.18 -10.14 12.80
CA GLN A 75 5.82 -10.54 11.44
C GLN A 75 5.27 -9.36 10.65
N LEU A 76 4.51 -8.47 11.31
CA LEU A 76 3.96 -7.30 10.64
C LEU A 76 5.06 -6.34 10.21
N SER A 77 6.06 -6.11 11.05
CA SER A 77 7.20 -5.27 10.71
C SER A 77 8.02 -5.87 9.56
N GLU A 78 8.21 -7.18 9.56
CA GLU A 78 8.89 -7.86 8.45
C GLU A 78 8.09 -7.73 7.16
N LEU A 79 6.77 -7.88 7.22
CA LEU A 79 5.90 -7.75 6.07
C LEU A 79 5.98 -6.34 5.48
N GLN A 80 5.96 -5.31 6.33
CA GLN A 80 6.12 -3.93 5.88
C GLN A 80 7.45 -3.74 5.14
N GLN A 81 8.53 -4.29 5.70
CA GLN A 81 9.85 -4.16 5.08
C GLN A 81 9.89 -4.87 3.72
N GLN A 82 9.34 -6.07 3.64
CA GLN A 82 9.25 -6.81 2.38
C GLN A 82 8.45 -6.05 1.33
N MET A 83 7.30 -5.49 1.74
CA MET A 83 6.47 -4.68 0.86
C MET A 83 7.22 -3.46 0.34
N TYR A 84 7.91 -2.74 1.22
CA TYR A 84 8.69 -1.59 0.81
C TYR A 84 9.76 -1.98 -0.22
N GLN A 85 10.47 -3.09 0.02
CA GLN A 85 11.49 -3.58 -0.91
C GLN A 85 10.92 -3.99 -2.26
N LEU A 86 9.71 -4.56 -2.27
CA LEU A 86 9.03 -4.96 -3.51
C LEU A 86 8.50 -3.76 -4.29
N LEU A 87 8.03 -2.72 -3.58
CA LEU A 87 7.36 -1.58 -4.20
C LEU A 87 8.31 -0.44 -4.54
N LEU A 88 9.43 -0.33 -3.83
CA LEU A 88 10.44 0.72 -4.07
C LEU A 88 10.93 0.73 -5.53
N PRO A 89 11.26 -0.39 -6.17
CA PRO A 89 11.77 -0.38 -7.54
C PRO A 89 10.73 -0.24 -8.64
N ILE A 90 9.44 -0.14 -8.31
CA ILE A 90 8.41 0.08 -9.33
C ILE A 90 8.72 1.41 -10.03
N ASN A 91 8.96 1.35 -11.34
CA ASN A 91 9.30 2.51 -12.14
C ASN A 91 8.39 2.68 -13.36
N GLN A 92 7.42 1.79 -13.52
CA GLN A 92 6.54 1.80 -14.67
C GLN A 92 5.22 1.12 -14.35
N THR A 93 4.14 1.70 -14.85
CA THR A 93 2.84 1.05 -14.95
C THR A 93 2.57 0.77 -16.44
N ALA A 94 1.37 0.33 -16.79
CA ALA A 94 1.06 0.00 -18.18
C ALA A 94 1.31 1.18 -19.14
N ASN A 95 1.00 2.40 -18.70
CA ASN A 95 1.08 3.57 -19.58
C ASN A 95 1.89 4.74 -19.00
N TYR A 96 2.48 4.61 -17.81
CA TYR A 96 3.14 5.72 -17.15
C TYR A 96 4.50 5.30 -16.60
N ARG A 97 5.42 6.25 -16.57
CA ARG A 97 6.66 6.11 -15.82
C ARG A 97 6.49 6.77 -14.46
N VAL A 98 6.96 6.09 -13.43
CA VAL A 98 6.83 6.55 -12.06
C VAL A 98 8.16 6.36 -11.33
N VAL A 99 8.37 7.16 -10.28
CA VAL A 99 9.49 6.98 -9.38
C VAL A 99 9.01 7.28 -7.97
N ILE A 100 9.37 6.42 -7.03
CA ILE A 100 9.00 6.60 -5.63
C ILE A 100 9.70 7.85 -5.07
N ASP A 101 8.98 8.59 -4.23
CA ASP A 101 9.55 9.71 -3.48
C ASP A 101 9.87 9.22 -2.07
N PRO A 102 11.14 8.95 -1.74
CA PRO A 102 11.49 8.40 -0.43
C PRO A 102 11.30 9.40 0.72
N VAL A 103 11.22 10.70 0.41
CA VAL A 103 11.10 11.75 1.44
C VAL A 103 9.73 11.69 2.11
N VAL A 104 8.69 11.37 1.35
CA VAL A 104 7.31 11.35 1.86
C VAL A 104 6.80 9.93 2.11
N THR A 105 7.65 8.92 1.97
CA THR A 105 7.28 7.55 2.31
C THR A 105 7.35 7.37 3.82
N VAL A 106 6.25 6.91 4.42
CA VAL A 106 6.10 6.78 5.87
C VAL A 106 5.71 5.35 6.21
N ASN A 107 6.33 4.81 7.25
CA ASN A 107 6.11 3.46 7.72
C ASN A 107 5.85 3.48 9.22
N THR A 108 4.65 3.10 9.67
CA THR A 108 4.27 3.13 11.07
C THR A 108 3.61 1.81 11.50
N VAL A 109 3.71 1.50 12.79
CA VAL A 109 2.98 0.38 13.41
C VAL A 109 2.36 0.90 14.71
N THR A 110 1.04 0.76 14.85
CA THR A 110 0.32 1.19 16.04
C THR A 110 -0.54 0.05 16.60
N GLU A 111 -0.81 0.12 17.91
CA GLU A 111 -1.71 -0.83 18.58
C GLU A 111 -3.14 -0.29 18.52
N GLU A 112 -4.08 -1.17 18.20
CA GLU A 112 -5.49 -0.83 18.14
C GLU A 112 -6.35 -1.91 18.81
N ASN A 113 -7.48 -1.51 19.38
CA ASN A 113 -8.49 -2.43 19.92
C ASN A 113 -9.69 -2.43 18.98
N ILE A 114 -10.02 -3.62 18.47
CA ILE A 114 -11.17 -3.81 17.59
C ILE A 114 -11.93 -5.02 18.09
N ASP A 115 -13.24 -4.85 18.39
CA ASP A 115 -14.11 -5.91 18.89
C ASP A 115 -13.52 -6.63 20.12
N ASN A 116 -12.95 -5.86 21.06
CA ASN A 116 -12.30 -6.36 22.27
C ASN A 116 -11.03 -7.18 22.03
N ALA A 117 -10.50 -7.15 20.83
CA ALA A 117 -9.22 -7.78 20.50
C ALA A 117 -8.16 -6.71 20.27
N THR A 118 -6.97 -6.95 20.77
CA THR A 118 -5.80 -6.09 20.49
C THR A 118 -5.15 -6.58 19.21
N ILE A 119 -5.00 -5.66 18.27
CA ILE A 119 -4.31 -5.93 17.00
C ILE A 119 -3.24 -4.88 16.75
N TRP A 120 -2.32 -5.20 15.86
CA TRP A 120 -1.36 -4.24 15.34
C TRP A 120 -1.82 -3.75 13.97
N HIS A 121 -1.76 -2.43 13.79
CA HIS A 121 -2.08 -1.79 12.51
C HIS A 121 -0.82 -1.16 11.97
N GLY A 122 -0.32 -1.72 10.87
CA GLY A 122 0.80 -1.14 10.14
C GLY A 122 0.29 -0.26 9.01
N THR A 123 1.00 0.82 8.74
CA THR A 123 0.67 1.73 7.65
C THR A 123 1.93 1.97 6.82
N LEU A 124 1.79 1.84 5.52
CA LEU A 124 2.85 2.16 4.58
C LEU A 124 2.31 3.15 3.56
N ASP A 125 2.74 4.40 3.67
CA ASP A 125 2.35 5.48 2.74
C ASP A 125 3.44 5.64 1.70
N LEU A 126 3.07 5.44 0.44
CA LEU A 126 3.98 5.54 -0.69
C LEU A 126 3.52 6.67 -1.62
N THR A 127 4.45 7.48 -2.06
CA THR A 127 4.19 8.51 -3.05
C THR A 127 5.12 8.29 -4.25
N TYR A 128 4.51 8.25 -5.43
CA TYR A 128 5.23 8.11 -6.68
C TYR A 128 5.05 9.36 -7.52
N LYS A 129 6.13 9.85 -8.07
CA LYS A 129 6.09 10.94 -9.05
C LYS A 129 5.88 10.34 -10.43
N ILE A 130 5.06 11.00 -11.23
CA ILE A 130 4.78 10.64 -12.63
C ILE A 130 5.60 11.56 -13.52
N TYR A 131 6.24 10.99 -14.52
CA TYR A 131 6.97 11.78 -15.49
C TYR A 131 7.06 11.13 -16.86
#